data_55e010780a467f9d088e39b87218b2cb
#
_entry.id   55e010780a467f9d088e39b87218b2cb
#
_cell.length_a   1.000
_cell.length_b   1.000
_cell.length_c   1.000
_cell.angle_alpha   90.00
_cell.angle_beta   90.00
_cell.angle_gamma   90.00
#
_symmetry.space_group_name_H-M   'P 1'
#
loop_
_entity.id
_entity.type
_entity.pdbx_description
1 polymer ?
#
loop_
_entity_poly.entity_id
_entity_poly.type
_entity_poly.pdbx_seq_one_letter_code
_entity_poly.pdbx_strand_id
1 'polypeptide(L)'
;RDTGSEKKRLKTPVALNHENEIVSRTLQYVADHVCDKLSVEIVSREVGVSASHLTALFHRQMNISPGEYIRRVKLEESKRLIREGTMNFSQIAAQLNYSTIHHFSRQFKDKFGMSPSEYAKSIQSE
;
A
#
# COMPACT_ATOMS: atom_id res chain seq x y z
N ARG A 1 17.72 -2.57 27.51
CA ARG A 1 17.14 -2.65 27.54
C ARG A 1 16.47 -2.66 27.86
N ASP A 2 16.31 -2.52 27.71
CA ASP A 2 15.45 -2.49 27.90
C ASP A 2 14.93 -2.62 28.58
N THR A 3 15.08 -2.56 28.50
CA THR A 3 14.35 -2.64 29.47
C THR A 3 13.06 -2.01 29.68
N GLY A 4 12.93 -0.85 29.46
CA GLY A 4 11.70 -0.21 29.67
C GLY A 4 10.56 -0.76 28.87
N SER A 5 10.86 -1.35 27.80
CA SER A 5 9.78 -1.83 26.95
C SER A 5 9.09 -3.05 27.50
N GLU A 6 9.71 -3.76 28.38
CA GLU A 6 9.04 -4.95 28.83
C GLU A 6 7.88 -4.71 29.68
N LYS A 7 7.94 -3.75 30.55
CA LYS A 7 6.87 -3.63 31.48
C LYS A 7 5.66 -3.06 30.89
N LYS A 8 5.74 -2.46 29.74
CA LYS A 8 4.55 -1.93 29.19
C LYS A 8 3.85 -2.85 28.25
N ARG A 9 4.30 -4.05 28.14
CA ARG A 9 3.60 -4.98 27.29
C ARG A 9 2.31 -5.38 27.91
N LEU A 10 1.23 -5.14 27.21
CA LEU A 10 -0.06 -5.58 27.62
C LEU A 10 -0.41 -6.92 27.02
N LYS A 11 0.38 -7.38 26.09
CA LYS A 11 0.19 -8.67 25.44
C LYS A 11 1.40 -9.53 25.69
N THR A 12 1.21 -10.83 25.56
CA THR A 12 2.35 -11.72 25.68
C THR A 12 3.29 -11.52 24.50
N PRO A 13 4.57 -11.79 24.66
CA PRO A 13 5.49 -11.69 23.53
C PRO A 13 5.10 -12.55 22.34
N VAL A 14 4.51 -13.71 22.57
CA VAL A 14 4.10 -14.57 21.48
C VAL A 14 2.99 -13.93 20.65
N ALA A 15 1.99 -13.35 21.32
CA ALA A 15 0.89 -12.70 20.60
C ALA A 15 1.39 -11.50 19.83
N LEU A 16 2.28 -10.73 20.42
CA LEU A 16 2.82 -9.55 19.75
C LEU A 16 3.63 -9.93 18.52
N ASN A 17 4.45 -10.96 18.63
CA ASN A 17 5.25 -11.43 17.50
C ASN A 17 4.37 -11.93 16.37
N HIS A 18 3.27 -12.61 16.73
CA HIS A 18 2.36 -13.10 15.72
C HIS A 18 1.70 -11.95 14.96
N GLU A 19 1.28 -10.91 15.66
CA GLU A 19 0.67 -9.74 15.03
C GLU A 19 1.67 -9.03 14.13
N ASN A 20 2.90 -8.88 14.60
CA ASN A 20 3.95 -8.25 13.81
C ASN A 20 4.24 -9.05 12.56
N GLU A 21 4.21 -10.35 12.66
CA GLU A 21 4.45 -11.21 11.52
C GLU A 21 3.36 -11.06 10.48
N ILE A 22 2.09 -10.98 10.90
CA ILE A 22 0.98 -10.79 9.97
C ILE A 22 1.13 -9.47 9.22
N VAL A 23 1.44 -8.40 9.94
CA VAL A 23 1.64 -7.11 9.31
C VAL A 23 2.82 -7.15 8.34
N SER A 24 3.93 -7.74 8.75
CA SER A 24 5.11 -7.86 7.92
C SER A 24 4.82 -8.62 6.62
N ARG A 25 4.10 -9.73 6.74
CA ARG A 25 3.74 -10.52 5.56
C ARG A 25 2.78 -9.77 4.66
N THR A 26 1.90 -8.97 5.25
CA THR A 26 1.00 -8.13 4.46
C THR A 26 1.77 -7.11 3.66
N LEU A 27 2.71 -6.42 4.29
CA LEU A 27 3.53 -5.42 3.61
C LEU A 27 4.31 -6.06 2.46
N GLN A 28 4.87 -7.23 2.70
CA GLN A 28 5.64 -7.94 1.69
C GLN A 28 4.76 -8.40 0.53
N TYR A 29 3.58 -8.94 0.86
CA TYR A 29 2.68 -9.42 -0.18
C TYR A 29 2.23 -8.27 -1.08
N VAL A 30 1.90 -7.13 -0.50
CA VAL A 30 1.48 -5.97 -1.29
C VAL A 30 2.63 -5.48 -2.18
N ALA A 31 3.84 -5.44 -1.65
CA ALA A 31 5.00 -5.03 -2.44
C ALA A 31 5.24 -5.96 -3.62
N ASP A 32 5.12 -7.26 -3.37
CA ASP A 32 5.39 -8.26 -4.41
C ASP A 32 4.30 -8.31 -5.48
N HIS A 33 3.10 -7.84 -5.16
CA HIS A 33 1.95 -7.96 -6.05
C HIS A 33 1.34 -6.61 -6.42
N VAL A 34 2.16 -5.56 -6.43
CA VAL A 34 1.68 -4.21 -6.65
C VAL A 34 1.01 -4.05 -8.01
N CYS A 35 1.41 -4.87 -8.98
CA CYS A 35 0.82 -4.82 -10.32
C CYS A 35 -0.34 -5.79 -10.50
N ASP A 36 -0.70 -6.51 -9.47
CA ASP A 36 -1.79 -7.47 -9.53
C ASP A 36 -3.06 -6.88 -8.95
N LYS A 37 -4.15 -7.61 -9.10
CA LYS A 37 -5.38 -7.21 -8.46
C LYS A 37 -5.24 -7.43 -6.96
N LEU A 38 -5.41 -6.35 -6.20
CA LEU A 38 -5.28 -6.42 -4.75
C LEU A 38 -6.53 -5.87 -4.10
N SER A 39 -6.95 -6.51 -3.02
CA SER A 39 -8.02 -6.01 -2.15
C SER A 39 -7.73 -6.50 -0.75
N VAL A 40 -8.43 -5.92 0.23
CA VAL A 40 -8.27 -6.36 1.61
C VAL A 40 -8.61 -7.84 1.73
N GLU A 41 -9.65 -8.30 1.02
CA GLU A 41 -10.06 -9.70 1.04
C GLU A 41 -8.98 -10.62 0.49
N ILE A 42 -8.39 -10.23 -0.62
CA ILE A 42 -7.34 -11.06 -1.23
C ILE A 42 -6.15 -11.15 -0.29
N VAL A 43 -5.72 -10.02 0.23
CA VAL A 43 -4.52 -9.98 1.09
C VAL A 43 -4.78 -10.73 2.39
N SER A 44 -5.94 -10.54 2.99
CA SER A 44 -6.25 -11.23 4.26
C SER A 44 -6.24 -12.73 4.08
N ARG A 45 -6.77 -13.20 2.95
CA ARG A 45 -6.77 -14.63 2.65
C ARG A 45 -5.35 -15.16 2.52
N GLU A 46 -4.49 -14.39 1.89
CA GLU A 46 -3.10 -14.82 1.70
C GLU A 46 -2.33 -14.89 3.01
N VAL A 47 -2.62 -14.00 3.94
CA VAL A 47 -1.90 -14.02 5.22
C VAL A 47 -2.64 -14.82 6.29
N GLY A 48 -3.80 -15.39 5.95
CA GLY A 48 -4.46 -16.36 6.81
C GLY A 48 -5.33 -15.78 7.92
N VAL A 49 -5.86 -14.55 7.73
CA VAL A 49 -6.76 -13.96 8.73
C VAL A 49 -7.98 -13.41 8.03
N SER A 50 -8.99 -13.02 8.80
CA SER A 50 -10.19 -12.41 8.22
C SER A 50 -9.88 -10.97 7.83
N ALA A 51 -10.67 -10.43 6.92
CA ALA A 51 -10.51 -9.03 6.52
C ALA A 51 -10.71 -8.08 7.70
N SER A 52 -11.67 -8.38 8.57
CA SER A 52 -11.90 -7.56 9.76
C SER A 52 -10.71 -7.56 10.69
N HIS A 53 -10.12 -8.73 10.89
CA HIS A 53 -8.97 -8.86 11.77
C HIS A 53 -7.78 -8.10 11.21
N LEU A 54 -7.54 -8.25 9.90
CA LEU A 54 -6.43 -7.54 9.25
C LEU A 54 -6.62 -6.03 9.35
N THR A 55 -7.86 -5.56 9.14
CA THR A 55 -8.15 -4.13 9.22
C THR A 55 -7.85 -3.59 10.61
N ALA A 56 -8.29 -4.30 11.66
CA ALA A 56 -8.04 -3.87 13.03
C ALA A 56 -6.55 -3.84 13.35
N LEU A 57 -5.85 -4.87 12.90
CA LEU A 57 -4.43 -5.01 13.14
C LEU A 57 -3.64 -3.88 12.47
N PHE A 58 -3.98 -3.61 11.20
CA PHE A 58 -3.32 -2.56 10.43
C PHE A 58 -3.54 -1.19 11.06
N HIS A 59 -4.79 -0.92 11.48
CA HIS A 59 -5.09 0.33 12.15
C HIS A 59 -4.24 0.50 13.41
N ARG A 60 -4.10 -0.58 14.16
CA ARG A 60 -3.38 -0.55 15.42
C ARG A 60 -1.90 -0.31 15.20
N GLN A 61 -1.32 -0.94 14.18
CA GLN A 61 0.13 -0.90 13.99
C GLN A 61 0.59 0.12 12.97
N MET A 62 -0.21 0.37 11.93
CA MET A 62 0.20 1.26 10.84
C MET A 62 -0.59 2.56 10.82
N ASN A 63 -1.64 2.63 11.62
CA ASN A 63 -2.48 3.82 11.72
C ASN A 63 -3.22 4.17 10.42
N ILE A 64 -3.35 3.23 9.51
CA ILE A 64 -4.15 3.37 8.30
C ILE A 64 -4.80 2.03 8.01
N SER A 65 -5.79 2.02 7.14
CA SER A 65 -6.42 0.77 6.75
C SER A 65 -5.56 0.04 5.72
N PRO A 66 -5.72 -1.28 5.60
CA PRO A 66 -4.99 -2.02 4.56
C PRO A 66 -5.36 -1.55 3.16
N GLY A 67 -6.62 -1.17 2.93
CA GLY A 67 -7.03 -0.67 1.62
C GLY A 67 -6.32 0.63 1.26
N GLU A 68 -6.19 1.51 2.24
CA GLU A 68 -5.47 2.75 2.03
C GLU A 68 -3.99 2.48 1.77
N TYR A 69 -3.41 1.51 2.46
CA TYR A 69 -2.02 1.15 2.25
C TYR A 69 -1.81 0.62 0.83
N ILE A 70 -2.70 -0.25 0.36
CA ILE A 70 -2.63 -0.77 -1.00
C ILE A 70 -2.66 0.36 -2.01
N ARG A 71 -3.59 1.29 -1.84
CA ARG A 71 -3.69 2.43 -2.76
C ARG A 71 -2.41 3.26 -2.75
N ARG A 72 -1.86 3.49 -1.58
CA ARG A 72 -0.65 4.29 -1.41
C ARG A 72 0.53 3.65 -2.15
N VAL A 73 0.68 2.33 -2.02
CA VAL A 73 1.78 1.61 -2.66
C VAL A 73 1.64 1.68 -4.18
N LYS A 74 0.41 1.49 -4.70
CA LYS A 74 0.20 1.55 -6.14
C LYS A 74 0.49 2.94 -6.69
N LEU A 75 0.08 3.98 -5.98
CA LEU A 75 0.31 5.34 -6.46
C LEU A 75 1.78 5.73 -6.38
N GLU A 76 2.50 5.26 -5.38
CA GLU A 76 3.94 5.50 -5.33
C GLU A 76 4.65 4.78 -6.48
N GLU A 77 4.22 3.57 -6.79
CA GLU A 77 4.79 2.86 -7.93
C GLU A 77 4.50 3.59 -9.24
N SER A 78 3.30 4.20 -9.35
CA SER A 78 2.97 4.95 -10.55
C SER A 78 3.91 6.12 -10.75
N LYS A 79 4.32 6.79 -9.68
CA LYS A 79 5.27 7.88 -9.79
C LYS A 79 6.61 7.38 -10.35
N ARG A 80 7.05 6.23 -9.88
CA ARG A 80 8.28 5.65 -10.39
C ARG A 80 8.18 5.35 -11.88
N LEU A 81 7.04 4.80 -12.30
CA LEU A 81 6.83 4.47 -13.72
C LEU A 81 6.76 5.73 -14.58
N ILE A 82 6.17 6.81 -14.06
CA ILE A 82 6.16 8.08 -14.77
C ILE A 82 7.58 8.62 -14.93
N ARG A 83 8.37 8.54 -13.87
CA ARG A 83 9.76 9.02 -13.91
C ARG A 83 10.61 8.22 -14.90
N GLU A 84 10.35 6.93 -15.02
CA GLU A 84 11.06 6.10 -16.01
C GLU A 84 10.77 6.50 -17.43
N GLY A 85 9.54 6.94 -17.69
CA GLY A 85 9.18 7.46 -19.01
C GLY A 85 9.02 6.43 -20.10
N THR A 86 8.88 5.15 -19.76
CA THR A 86 8.77 4.09 -20.76
C THR A 86 7.33 3.71 -21.09
N MET A 87 6.37 4.20 -20.30
CA MET A 87 4.96 3.87 -20.50
C MET A 87 4.11 5.13 -20.50
N ASN A 88 3.02 5.12 -21.26
CA ASN A 88 2.06 6.21 -21.20
C ASN A 88 1.12 5.98 -20.01
N PHE A 89 0.25 6.94 -19.73
CA PHE A 89 -0.61 6.86 -18.55
C PHE A 89 -1.61 5.72 -18.62
N SER A 90 -2.11 5.41 -19.82
CA SER A 90 -3.01 4.26 -19.98
C SER A 90 -2.31 2.97 -19.65
N GLN A 91 -1.06 2.84 -20.09
CA GLN A 91 -0.27 1.66 -19.81
C GLN A 91 0.03 1.54 -18.32
N ILE A 92 0.34 2.65 -17.67
CA ILE A 92 0.61 2.66 -16.24
C ILE A 92 -0.64 2.23 -15.47
N ALA A 93 -1.79 2.80 -15.83
CA ALA A 93 -3.04 2.44 -15.17
C ALA A 93 -3.33 0.95 -15.31
N ALA A 94 -3.14 0.42 -16.51
CA ALA A 94 -3.36 -1.00 -16.75
C ALA A 94 -2.37 -1.87 -15.98
N GLN A 95 -1.11 -1.46 -15.95
CA GLN A 95 -0.06 -2.19 -15.25
C GLN A 95 -0.38 -2.29 -13.75
N LEU A 96 -0.95 -1.24 -13.19
CA LEU A 96 -1.27 -1.21 -11.77
C LEU A 96 -2.68 -1.72 -11.48
N ASN A 97 -3.31 -2.29 -12.48
CA ASN A 97 -4.61 -2.94 -12.35
C ASN A 97 -5.74 -1.98 -11.99
N TYR A 98 -5.70 -0.77 -12.54
CA TYR A 98 -6.83 0.14 -12.46
C TYR A 98 -7.81 -0.19 -13.58
N SER A 99 -9.10 -0.10 -13.30
CA SER A 99 -10.10 -0.42 -14.30
C SER A 99 -10.15 0.61 -15.43
N THR A 100 -9.84 1.87 -15.14
CA THR A 100 -9.81 2.92 -16.15
C THR A 100 -8.69 3.90 -15.84
N ILE A 101 -8.25 4.62 -16.87
CA ILE A 101 -7.27 5.67 -16.67
C ILE A 101 -7.85 6.81 -15.82
N HIS A 102 -9.16 7.03 -15.91
CA HIS A 102 -9.80 8.09 -15.11
C HIS A 102 -9.76 7.76 -13.62
N HIS A 103 -9.96 6.51 -13.27
CA HIS A 103 -9.88 6.07 -11.89
C HIS A 103 -8.47 6.30 -11.35
N PHE A 104 -7.47 5.93 -12.14
CA PHE A 104 -6.08 6.14 -11.78
C PHE A 104 -5.77 7.63 -11.60
N SER A 105 -6.14 8.45 -12.58
CA SER A 105 -5.85 9.89 -12.54
C SER A 105 -6.49 10.56 -11.34
N ARG A 106 -7.73 10.17 -11.03
CA ARG A 106 -8.43 10.77 -9.90
C ARG A 106 -7.75 10.42 -8.58
N GLN A 107 -7.39 9.16 -8.40
CA GLN A 107 -6.71 8.76 -7.19
C GLN A 107 -5.34 9.41 -7.06
N PHE A 108 -4.62 9.51 -8.18
CA PHE A 108 -3.31 10.16 -8.19
C PHE A 108 -3.43 11.61 -7.74
N LYS A 109 -4.38 12.34 -8.31
CA LYS A 109 -4.57 13.74 -7.95
C LYS A 109 -5.00 13.90 -6.51
N ASP A 110 -5.88 13.02 -6.02
CA ASP A 110 -6.31 13.07 -4.64
C ASP A 110 -5.14 12.87 -3.68
N LYS A 111 -4.22 12.00 -4.04
CA LYS A 111 -3.10 11.68 -3.17
C LYS A 111 -2.01 12.73 -3.23
N PHE A 112 -1.66 13.18 -4.43
CA PHE A 112 -0.46 14.00 -4.62
C PHE A 112 -0.77 15.47 -4.92
N GLY A 113 -2.02 15.83 -5.07
CA GLY A 113 -2.40 17.23 -5.32
C GLY A 113 -2.22 17.69 -6.74
N MET A 114 -1.78 16.82 -7.64
CA MET A 114 -1.63 17.15 -9.05
C MET A 114 -1.91 15.91 -9.88
N SER A 115 -2.32 16.11 -11.12
CA SER A 115 -2.62 14.99 -12.01
C SER A 115 -1.32 14.32 -12.47
N PRO A 116 -1.41 13.08 -13.00
CA PRO A 116 -0.20 12.43 -13.54
C PRO A 116 0.47 13.26 -14.61
N SER A 117 -0.30 13.95 -15.44
CA SER A 117 0.22 14.79 -16.49
C SER A 117 0.99 15.98 -15.91
N GLU A 118 0.43 16.61 -14.88
CA GLU A 118 1.09 17.71 -14.18
C GLU A 118 2.38 17.24 -13.51
N TYR A 119 2.34 16.07 -12.92
CA TYR A 119 3.53 15.52 -12.29
C TYR A 119 4.62 15.25 -13.32
N ALA A 120 4.24 14.66 -14.46
CA ALA A 120 5.21 14.40 -15.52
C ALA A 120 5.86 15.67 -16.02
N LYS A 121 5.08 16.74 -16.16
CA LYS A 121 5.64 18.03 -16.58
C LYS A 121 6.57 18.59 -15.52
N SER A 122 6.23 18.44 -14.26
CA SER A 122 7.05 19.02 -13.20
C SER A 122 8.44 18.39 -13.15
N ILE A 123 8.53 17.08 -13.40
CA ILE A 123 9.85 16.44 -13.38
C ILE A 123 10.63 16.70 -14.65
N GLN A 124 9.96 16.99 -15.76
CA GLN A 124 10.67 17.37 -16.99
C GLN A 124 11.26 18.75 -16.92
N SER A 125 10.70 19.61 -16.10
CA SER A 125 11.19 20.97 -15.98
C SER A 125 12.49 21.06 -15.23
N GLU A 126 12.88 20.01 -14.61
CA GLU A 126 14.15 20.00 -13.92
C GLU A 126 15.26 19.61 -14.86
#